data_eb4f8a8308f04965f0f40f3cf9ee99ce
#
_entry.id   eb4f8a8308f04965f0f40f3cf9ee99ce
#
_cell.length_a   1.000
_cell.length_b   1.000
_cell.length_c   1.000
_cell.angle_alpha   90.00
_cell.angle_beta   90.00
_cell.angle_gamma   90.00
#
_symmetry.space_group_name_H-M   'P 1'
#
loop_
_entity.id
_entity.type
_entity.pdbx_description
1 polymer ?
#
loop_
_entity_poly.entity_id
_entity_poly.type
_entity_poly.pdbx_seq_one_letter_code
_entity_poly.pdbx_strand_id
1 'polypeptide(L)' 'MIKISPSILASDFANLEREIKRIETADYVHVDVMDGLFVPNITIGIPVVAAIRKKTEMILDVHLMIDRPVRYAEEFCKAG' A
#
# COMPACT_ATOMS: atom_id res chain seq x y z
N MET A 1 23.07 3.11 3.02
CA MET A 1 22.45 1.79 2.80
C MET A 1 21.27 1.90 1.84
N ILE A 2 21.17 0.98 0.89
CA ILE A 2 20.06 0.95 -0.06
C ILE A 2 18.94 0.11 0.55
N LYS A 3 17.71 0.61 0.44
CA LYS A 3 16.50 -0.10 0.83
C LYS A 3 15.65 -0.39 -0.41
N ILE A 4 14.98 -1.53 -0.41
CA ILE A 4 14.13 -1.95 -1.53
C ILE A 4 12.67 -1.93 -1.08
N SER A 5 11.84 -1.22 -1.86
CA SER A 5 10.40 -1.04 -1.57
C SER A 5 9.58 -1.39 -2.82
N PRO A 6 9.39 -2.69 -3.11
CA PRO A 6 8.63 -3.10 -4.28
C PRO A 6 7.16 -2.75 -4.14
N SER A 7 6.58 -2.24 -5.23
CA SER A 7 5.16 -1.90 -5.28
C SER A 7 4.30 -3.12 -5.54
N ILE A 8 3.15 -3.17 -4.87
CA ILE A 8 2.14 -4.21 -5.12
C ILE A 8 1.13 -3.80 -6.19
N LEU A 9 1.34 -2.66 -6.85
CA LEU A 9 0.40 -2.12 -7.83
C LEU A 9 0.09 -3.10 -8.98
N ALA A 10 1.09 -3.82 -9.45
CA ALA A 10 0.94 -4.78 -10.55
C ALA A 10 0.66 -6.21 -10.07
N SER A 11 0.40 -6.40 -8.77
CA SER A 11 0.14 -7.71 -8.20
C SER A 11 -1.34 -8.11 -8.37
N ASP A 12 -1.66 -9.35 -8.02
CA ASP A 12 -3.04 -9.83 -8.00
C ASP A 12 -3.70 -9.38 -6.69
N PHE A 13 -4.54 -8.36 -6.77
CA PHE A 13 -5.21 -7.80 -5.59
C PHE A 13 -6.17 -8.80 -4.91
N ALA A 14 -6.62 -9.82 -5.63
CA ALA A 14 -7.46 -10.86 -5.03
C ALA A 14 -6.66 -11.84 -4.16
N ASN A 15 -5.33 -11.78 -4.22
CA ASN A 15 -4.43 -12.68 -3.49
C ASN A 15 -3.25 -11.91 -2.87
N LEU A 16 -3.54 -10.76 -2.26
CA LEU A 16 -2.49 -9.87 -1.73
C LEU A 16 -1.59 -10.52 -0.69
N GLU A 17 -2.14 -11.35 0.19
CA GLU A 17 -1.32 -12.05 1.19
C GLU A 17 -0.22 -12.87 0.51
N ARG A 18 -0.59 -13.65 -0.51
CA ARG A 18 0.37 -14.46 -1.26
C ARG A 18 1.39 -13.58 -1.99
N GLU A 19 0.92 -12.50 -2.62
CA GLU A 19 1.79 -11.60 -3.39
C GLU A 19 2.81 -10.90 -2.48
N ILE A 20 2.39 -10.47 -1.30
CA ILE A 20 3.27 -9.83 -0.33
C ILE A 20 4.29 -10.83 0.21
N LYS A 21 3.87 -12.07 0.43
CA LYS A 21 4.78 -13.11 0.91
C LYS A 21 5.90 -13.38 -0.08
N ARG A 22 5.64 -13.23 -1.38
CA ARG A 22 6.66 -13.40 -2.43
C ARG A 22 7.76 -12.36 -2.38
N ILE A 23 7.53 -11.22 -1.76
CA ILE A 23 8.50 -10.12 -1.64
C ILE A 23 8.97 -9.89 -0.20
N GLU A 24 8.75 -10.85 0.68
CA GLU A 24 9.02 -10.68 2.12
C GLU A 24 10.49 -10.46 2.48
N THR A 25 11.41 -10.71 1.55
CA THR A 25 12.83 -10.45 1.74
C THR A 25 13.21 -8.99 1.47
N ALA A 26 12.29 -8.18 0.92
CA ALA A 26 12.50 -6.75 0.72
C ALA A 26 12.39 -5.99 2.05
N ASP A 27 12.72 -4.69 2.03
CA ASP A 27 12.67 -3.86 3.25
C ASP A 27 11.27 -3.34 3.54
N TYR A 28 10.53 -2.97 2.49
CA TYR A 28 9.19 -2.39 2.59
C TYR A 28 8.23 -3.03 1.61
N VAL A 29 6.94 -2.82 1.85
CA VAL A 29 5.89 -3.03 0.83
C VAL A 29 5.42 -1.66 0.41
N HIS A 30 5.60 -1.31 -0.87
CA HIS A 30 5.13 -0.02 -1.39
C HIS A 30 3.68 -0.16 -1.87
N VAL A 31 2.80 0.68 -1.31
CA VAL A 31 1.36 0.63 -1.56
C VAL A 31 0.94 1.92 -2.25
N ASP A 32 0.58 1.82 -3.53
CA ASP A 32 0.16 2.96 -4.34
C ASP A 32 -1.36 3.16 -4.23
N VAL A 33 -1.78 4.22 -3.57
CA VAL A 33 -3.20 4.57 -3.39
C VAL A 33 -3.57 5.66 -4.38
N MET A 34 -4.54 5.36 -5.24
CA MET A 34 -5.01 6.27 -6.29
C MET A 34 -6.51 6.43 -6.20
N ASP A 35 -7.00 7.67 -6.32
CA ASP A 35 -8.41 8.01 -6.13
C ASP A 35 -9.20 8.28 -7.42
N GLY A 36 -8.53 8.24 -8.57
CA GLY A 36 -9.18 8.51 -9.86
C GLY A 36 -9.36 10.00 -10.14
N LEU A 37 -9.00 10.88 -9.20
CA LEU A 37 -9.08 12.33 -9.37
C LEU A 37 -7.68 12.92 -9.57
N PHE A 38 -6.76 12.66 -8.65
CA PHE A 38 -5.38 13.12 -8.75
C PHE A 38 -4.65 12.44 -9.90
N VAL A 39 -4.92 11.14 -10.10
CA VAL A 39 -4.39 10.34 -11.21
C VAL A 39 -5.54 9.55 -11.85
N PRO A 40 -5.46 9.19 -13.15
CA PRO A 40 -6.58 8.55 -13.87
C PRO A 40 -6.66 7.03 -13.59
N ASN A 41 -6.63 6.64 -12.34
CA ASN A 41 -6.78 5.25 -11.91
C ASN A 41 -7.31 5.23 -10.48
N ILE A 42 -7.96 4.13 -10.12
CA ILE A 42 -8.44 3.89 -8.75
C ILE A 42 -7.86 2.54 -8.32
N THR A 43 -7.19 2.50 -7.17
CA THR A 43 -6.54 1.27 -6.75
C THR A 43 -7.12 0.70 -5.46
N ILE A 44 -6.62 1.12 -4.31
CA ILE A 44 -7.01 0.58 -3.01
C ILE A 44 -7.13 1.71 -2.00
N GLY A 45 -7.68 1.41 -0.85
CA GLY A 45 -7.88 2.40 0.19
C GLY A 45 -7.57 1.86 1.59
N ILE A 46 -8.06 2.56 2.59
CA ILE A 46 -7.80 2.28 4.00
C ILE A 46 -8.17 0.84 4.40
N PRO A 47 -9.33 0.29 3.99
CA PRO A 47 -9.68 -1.09 4.38
C PRO A 47 -8.69 -2.14 3.89
N VAL A 48 -8.13 -1.94 2.69
CA VAL A 48 -7.15 -2.87 2.13
C VAL A 48 -5.82 -2.75 2.87
N VAL A 49 -5.38 -1.53 3.17
CA VAL A 49 -4.16 -1.32 3.98
C VAL A 49 -4.31 -1.99 5.34
N ALA A 50 -5.45 -1.84 6.00
CA ALA A 50 -5.71 -2.48 7.28
C ALA A 50 -5.68 -4.02 7.17
N ALA A 51 -6.21 -4.57 6.08
CA ALA A 51 -6.18 -6.01 5.82
C ALA A 51 -4.75 -6.52 5.59
N ILE A 52 -3.97 -5.78 4.80
CA ILE A 52 -2.56 -6.10 4.55
C ILE A 52 -1.77 -6.09 5.86
N ARG A 53 -2.02 -5.10 6.72
CA ARG A 53 -1.31 -4.97 7.99
C ARG A 53 -1.40 -6.23 8.85
N LYS A 54 -2.53 -6.91 8.80
CA LYS A 54 -2.75 -8.14 9.58
C LYS A 54 -1.98 -9.34 9.04
N LYS A 55 -1.49 -9.27 7.81
CA LYS A 55 -0.89 -10.42 7.11
C LYS A 55 0.61 -10.30 6.92
N THR A 56 1.24 -9.21 7.32
CA THR A 56 2.68 -9.01 7.20
C THR A 56 3.21 -8.16 8.34
N GLU A 57 4.45 -8.42 8.73
CA GLU A 57 5.20 -7.59 9.68
C GLU A 57 6.03 -6.52 8.97
N MET A 58 6.05 -6.54 7.63
CA MET A 58 6.84 -5.58 6.86
C MET A 58 6.32 -4.16 7.05
N ILE A 59 7.20 -3.17 6.90
CA ILE A 59 6.81 -1.76 6.91
C ILE A 59 6.01 -1.48 5.63
N LEU A 60 4.84 -0.87 5.79
CA LEU A 60 4.01 -0.45 4.67
C LEU A 60 4.37 0.98 4.28
N ASP A 61 4.97 1.13 3.11
CA ASP A 61 5.40 2.41 2.54
C ASP A 61 4.28 2.91 1.63
N VAL A 62 3.32 3.66 2.20
CA VAL A 62 2.09 4.04 1.50
C VAL A 62 2.26 5.37 0.78
N HIS A 63 2.02 5.36 -0.54
CA HIS A 63 2.09 6.52 -1.41
C HIS A 63 0.68 6.98 -1.74
N LEU A 64 0.28 8.15 -1.27
CA LEU A 64 -1.06 8.70 -1.45
C LEU A 64 -1.11 9.60 -2.70
N MET A 65 -1.57 9.05 -3.81
CA MET A 65 -1.82 9.78 -5.05
C MET A 65 -3.31 10.14 -5.10
N ILE A 66 -3.72 11.00 -4.17
CA ILE A 66 -5.13 11.38 -3.97
C ILE A 66 -5.24 12.89 -3.83
N ASP A 67 -6.42 13.42 -4.12
CA ASP A 67 -6.72 14.85 -3.90
C ASP A 67 -6.72 15.15 -2.40
N ARG A 68 -6.02 16.20 -2.00
CA ARG A 68 -5.88 16.64 -0.61
C ARG A 68 -5.58 15.47 0.35
N PRO A 69 -4.39 14.85 0.23
CA PRO A 69 -4.06 13.65 1.00
C PRO A 69 -4.07 13.85 2.52
N VAL A 70 -3.88 15.10 2.98
CA VAL A 70 -3.87 15.41 4.41
C VAL A 70 -5.19 15.02 5.09
N ARG A 71 -6.30 14.97 4.35
CA ARG A 71 -7.60 14.55 4.89
C ARG A 71 -7.60 13.12 5.44
N TYR A 72 -6.75 12.26 4.87
CA TYR A 72 -6.76 10.82 5.18
C TYR A 72 -5.42 10.30 5.70
N ALA A 73 -4.38 11.14 5.73
CA ALA A 73 -3.04 10.69 6.13
C ALA A 73 -3.05 10.02 7.50
N GLU A 74 -3.73 10.60 8.48
CA GLU A 74 -3.81 10.03 9.83
C GLU A 74 -4.50 8.66 9.81
N GLU A 75 -5.58 8.53 9.04
CA GLU A 75 -6.34 7.27 8.94
C GLU A 75 -5.50 6.16 8.31
N PHE A 76 -4.69 6.49 7.29
CA PHE A 76 -3.77 5.53 6.70
C PHE A 76 -2.69 5.12 7.69
N CYS A 77 -2.17 6.05 8.47
CA CYS A 77 -1.18 5.72 9.52
C CYS A 77 -1.76 4.77 10.56
N LYS A 78 -3.01 4.99 10.97
CA LYS A 78 -3.69 4.11 11.93
C LYS A 78 -3.97 2.73 11.35
N ALA A 79 -4.20 2.65 10.04
CA ALA A 79 -4.50 1.38 9.38
C ALA A 79 -3.27 0.49 9.25
N GLY A 80 -2.09 1.07 9.17
CA GLY A 80 -0.86 0.29 9.04
C GLY A 80 0.36 1.04 8.61
#